data_2fd101e4627c613e6be884f1dd959315
#
_entry.id   2fd101e4627c613e6be884f1dd959315
#
_cell.length_a   1.000
_cell.length_b   1.000
_cell.length_c   1.000
_cell.angle_alpha   90.00
_cell.angle_beta   90.00
_cell.angle_gamma   90.00
#
_symmetry.space_group_name_H-M   'P 1'
#
loop_
_entity.id
_entity.type
_entity.pdbx_description
1 polymer ?
#
loop_
_entity_poly.entity_id
_entity_poly.type
_entity_poly.pdbx_seq_one_letter_code
_entity_poly.pdbx_strand_id
1 'polypeptide(L)'
;VPDDPTYDQARTVFYGGIDKRPAAIVRVANVADVQRVIEVARVCGYELAVRSGGHSIVGHSTTDGGIVIDLRAMSKIEIDETERTAWVETGANALEFTETTTRHGLVVGFGDSGSVGVGGITLGGGIGFLVRKLGLTIDSLLGAEVVTADGRHRHVDADRHPDLFWAIRGGGGNFGVVTRLRFRLH
;
A
#
# COMPACT_ATOMS: atom_id res chain seq x y z
N VAL A 1 2.37 20.91 -1.33
CA VAL A 1 3.29 21.72 -0.48
C VAL A 1 2.49 22.60 0.46
N PRO A 2 3.09 23.13 1.55
CA PRO A 2 2.37 23.90 2.58
C PRO A 2 1.57 25.12 2.09
N ASP A 3 2.01 25.76 1.01
CA ASP A 3 1.31 26.91 0.41
C ASP A 3 0.14 26.54 -0.51
N ASP A 4 -0.10 25.25 -0.74
CA ASP A 4 -1.22 24.76 -1.55
C ASP A 4 -2.53 24.86 -0.75
N PRO A 5 -3.62 25.45 -1.31
CA PRO A 5 -4.91 25.55 -0.61
C PRO A 5 -5.49 24.23 -0.14
N THR A 6 -5.11 23.11 -0.78
CA THR A 6 -5.56 21.76 -0.41
C THR A 6 -4.62 21.04 0.55
N TYR A 7 -3.52 21.66 0.96
CA TYR A 7 -2.48 21.04 1.77
C TYR A 7 -3.00 20.47 3.10
N ASP A 8 -3.76 21.25 3.86
CA ASP A 8 -4.26 20.80 5.17
C ASP A 8 -5.21 19.63 5.04
N GLN A 9 -6.02 19.57 3.98
CA GLN A 9 -6.84 18.41 3.67
C GLN A 9 -5.97 17.22 3.22
N ALA A 10 -4.97 17.45 2.38
CA ALA A 10 -4.12 16.40 1.85
C ALA A 10 -3.22 15.72 2.91
N ARG A 11 -2.75 16.47 3.92
CA ARG A 11 -1.90 15.92 4.99
C ARG A 11 -2.66 15.13 6.05
N THR A 12 -3.98 15.28 6.12
CA THR A 12 -4.82 14.60 7.11
C THR A 12 -4.75 13.08 6.92
N VAL A 13 -4.66 12.35 8.04
CA VAL A 13 -4.72 10.89 8.12
C VAL A 13 -5.95 10.48 8.94
N PHE A 14 -6.26 9.17 8.96
CA PHE A 14 -7.48 8.67 9.60
C PHE A 14 -7.56 9.03 11.09
N TYR A 15 -6.45 8.91 11.83
CA TYR A 15 -6.41 9.24 13.25
C TYR A 15 -6.10 10.72 13.46
N GLY A 16 -7.09 11.50 13.88
CA GLY A 16 -7.01 12.96 14.04
C GLY A 16 -6.01 13.49 15.08
N GLY A 17 -5.51 12.62 15.96
CA GLY A 17 -4.43 12.98 16.91
C GLY A 17 -3.04 13.01 16.28
N ILE A 18 -2.90 12.60 15.01
CA ILE A 18 -1.63 12.63 14.26
C ILE A 18 -1.62 13.87 13.38
N ASP A 19 -0.97 14.94 13.85
CA ASP A 19 -0.90 16.24 13.17
C ASP A 19 0.54 16.53 12.71
N LYS A 20 1.01 15.80 11.69
CA LYS A 20 2.33 16.01 11.08
C LYS A 20 2.26 16.92 9.86
N ARG A 21 3.38 17.63 9.59
CA ARG A 21 3.51 18.60 8.50
C ARG A 21 4.61 18.22 7.51
N PRO A 22 4.32 17.37 6.51
CA PRO A 22 5.28 17.01 5.47
C PRO A 22 5.67 18.23 4.61
N ALA A 23 6.92 18.27 4.16
CA ALA A 23 7.38 19.28 3.20
C ALA A 23 6.66 19.16 1.85
N ALA A 24 6.32 17.93 1.45
CA ALA A 24 5.52 17.68 0.26
C ALA A 24 4.67 16.40 0.40
N ILE A 25 3.52 16.40 -0.26
CA ILE A 25 2.70 15.22 -0.47
C ILE A 25 2.60 15.02 -1.99
N VAL A 26 3.16 13.91 -2.48
CA VAL A 26 3.17 13.61 -3.92
C VAL A 26 2.18 12.50 -4.19
N ARG A 27 1.07 12.83 -4.85
CA ARG A 27 0.09 11.84 -5.31
C ARG A 27 0.61 11.22 -6.61
N VAL A 28 1.15 10.03 -6.49
CA VAL A 28 1.75 9.29 -7.61
C VAL A 28 0.68 8.56 -8.40
N ALA A 29 0.83 8.50 -9.73
CA ALA A 29 -0.11 7.85 -10.64
C ALA A 29 0.45 6.55 -11.23
N ASN A 30 1.76 6.29 -11.11
CA ASN A 30 2.42 5.14 -11.69
C ASN A 30 3.76 4.87 -10.98
N VAL A 31 4.39 3.74 -11.34
CA VAL A 31 5.68 3.30 -10.80
C VAL A 31 6.81 4.31 -11.06
N ALA A 32 6.82 4.96 -12.24
CA ALA A 32 7.87 5.92 -12.58
C ALA A 32 7.83 7.17 -11.68
N ASP A 33 6.62 7.60 -11.26
CA ASP A 33 6.47 8.68 -10.28
C ASP A 33 7.05 8.26 -8.93
N VAL A 34 6.77 7.03 -8.47
CA VAL A 34 7.33 6.49 -7.22
C VAL A 34 8.86 6.48 -7.27
N GLN A 35 9.44 5.99 -8.37
CA GLN A 35 10.89 5.95 -8.56
C GLN A 35 11.50 7.37 -8.50
N ARG A 36 10.87 8.34 -9.15
CA ARG A 36 11.32 9.74 -9.14
C ARG A 36 11.27 10.36 -7.75
N VAL A 37 10.21 10.12 -6.98
CA VAL A 37 10.10 10.63 -5.61
C VAL A 37 11.17 10.03 -4.70
N ILE A 38 11.43 8.72 -4.82
CA ILE A 38 12.50 8.04 -4.08
C ILE A 38 13.87 8.64 -4.44
N GLU A 39 14.13 8.91 -5.72
CA GLU A 39 15.38 9.53 -6.17
C GLU A 39 15.57 10.93 -5.58
N VAL A 40 14.54 11.78 -5.67
CA VAL A 40 14.57 13.13 -5.09
C VAL A 40 14.80 13.09 -3.58
N ALA A 41 14.08 12.22 -2.86
CA ALA A 41 14.24 12.10 -1.42
C ALA A 41 15.66 11.65 -1.04
N ARG A 42 16.23 10.69 -1.76
CA ARG A 42 17.59 10.20 -1.54
C ARG A 42 18.64 11.28 -1.80
N VAL A 43 18.50 12.03 -2.91
CA VAL A 43 19.46 13.08 -3.28
C VAL A 43 19.40 14.28 -2.32
N CYS A 44 18.19 14.65 -1.91
CA CYS A 44 17.97 15.81 -1.06
C CYS A 44 17.96 15.49 0.46
N GLY A 45 18.07 14.21 0.84
CA GLY A 45 18.10 13.80 2.24
C GLY A 45 16.74 13.89 2.95
N TYR A 46 15.62 13.81 2.23
CA TYR A 46 14.30 13.81 2.84
C TYR A 46 13.91 12.44 3.37
N GLU A 47 13.27 12.43 4.55
CA GLU A 47 12.54 11.27 5.04
C GLU A 47 11.34 10.97 4.13
N LEU A 48 11.06 9.68 3.88
CA LEU A 48 9.91 9.23 3.12
C LEU A 48 8.88 8.55 4.02
N ALA A 49 7.62 8.92 3.87
CA ALA A 49 6.48 8.16 4.35
C ALA A 49 5.63 7.68 3.16
N VAL A 50 5.11 6.45 3.25
CA VAL A 50 4.25 5.87 2.22
C VAL A 50 2.82 5.81 2.72
N ARG A 51 1.88 6.33 1.93
CA ARG A 51 0.46 6.35 2.25
C ARG A 51 -0.34 5.54 1.24
N SER A 52 -0.97 4.47 1.71
CA SER A 52 -2.09 3.78 1.07
C SER A 52 -3.41 4.41 1.58
N GLY A 53 -4.09 3.82 2.57
CA GLY A 53 -5.31 4.38 3.17
C GLY A 53 -5.11 5.39 4.31
N GLY A 54 -3.89 5.56 4.84
CA GLY A 54 -3.62 6.50 5.94
C GLY A 54 -4.07 6.04 7.33
N HIS A 55 -4.25 4.73 7.55
CA HIS A 55 -4.76 4.14 8.79
C HIS A 55 -3.70 3.70 9.82
N SER A 56 -2.44 4.11 9.67
CA SER A 56 -1.42 3.81 10.67
C SER A 56 -1.74 4.48 12.01
N ILE A 57 -1.94 3.70 13.06
CA ILE A 57 -2.21 4.19 14.42
C ILE A 57 -1.02 4.91 15.05
N VAL A 58 0.19 4.65 14.55
CA VAL A 58 1.44 5.28 15.01
C VAL A 58 1.99 6.32 14.03
N GLY A 59 1.22 6.66 12.97
CA GLY A 59 1.55 7.76 12.07
C GLY A 59 2.62 7.45 11.02
N HIS A 60 2.90 6.19 10.67
CA HIS A 60 3.87 5.84 9.63
C HIS A 60 3.45 6.27 8.21
N SER A 61 2.19 6.64 8.00
CA SER A 61 1.68 7.11 6.70
C SER A 61 1.88 8.61 6.46
N THR A 62 2.62 9.29 7.35
CA THR A 62 2.95 10.72 7.25
C THR A 62 4.26 11.00 7.99
N THR A 63 4.88 12.16 7.74
CA THR A 63 6.17 12.57 8.31
C THR A 63 6.18 14.07 8.57
N ASP A 64 7.05 14.56 9.45
CA ASP A 64 7.31 15.99 9.62
C ASP A 64 8.49 16.41 8.77
N GLY A 65 8.32 17.44 7.94
CA GLY A 65 9.37 17.98 7.07
C GLY A 65 9.86 17.07 5.96
N GLY A 66 9.37 15.81 5.88
CA GLY A 66 9.72 14.86 4.84
C GLY A 66 8.73 14.85 3.66
N ILE A 67 8.80 13.82 2.82
CA ILE A 67 7.92 13.66 1.65
C ILE A 67 6.98 12.48 1.88
N VAL A 68 5.69 12.67 1.62
CA VAL A 68 4.69 11.59 1.60
C VAL A 68 4.46 11.15 0.16
N ILE A 69 4.70 9.86 -0.11
CA ILE A 69 4.25 9.18 -1.34
C ILE A 69 2.81 8.74 -1.11
N ASP A 70 1.87 9.44 -1.74
CA ASP A 70 0.44 9.15 -1.65
C ASP A 70 0.02 8.26 -2.83
N LEU A 71 -0.24 6.98 -2.55
CA LEU A 71 -0.56 5.96 -3.54
C LEU A 71 -2.04 5.96 -3.97
N ARG A 72 -2.91 6.77 -3.36
CA ARG A 72 -4.38 6.69 -3.55
C ARG A 72 -4.87 6.89 -4.99
N ALA A 73 -4.04 7.43 -5.90
CA ALA A 73 -4.36 7.47 -7.33
C ALA A 73 -4.02 6.16 -8.08
N MET A 74 -3.28 5.24 -7.45
CA MET A 74 -2.96 3.91 -7.96
C MET A 74 -3.92 2.90 -7.32
N SER A 75 -5.12 2.73 -7.87
CA SER A 75 -6.19 1.92 -7.27
C SER A 75 -6.80 0.88 -8.23
N LYS A 76 -6.11 0.58 -9.33
CA LYS A 76 -6.59 -0.40 -10.31
C LYS A 76 -6.68 -1.80 -9.70
N ILE A 77 -7.76 -2.52 -10.04
CA ILE A 77 -8.02 -3.90 -9.63
C ILE A 77 -8.26 -4.73 -10.89
N GLU A 78 -7.55 -5.83 -11.05
CA GLU A 78 -7.64 -6.76 -12.18
C GLU A 78 -7.89 -8.16 -11.65
N ILE A 79 -9.03 -8.78 -12.02
CA ILE A 79 -9.42 -10.12 -11.56
C ILE A 79 -9.22 -11.11 -12.69
N ASP A 80 -8.60 -12.25 -12.37
CA ASP A 80 -8.58 -13.45 -13.17
C ASP A 80 -9.46 -14.49 -12.48
N GLU A 81 -10.67 -14.68 -13.02
CA GLU A 81 -11.64 -15.63 -12.48
C GLU A 81 -11.21 -17.08 -12.68
N THR A 82 -10.52 -17.37 -13.78
CA THR A 82 -10.06 -18.72 -14.11
C THR A 82 -8.99 -19.18 -13.14
N GLU A 83 -8.00 -18.34 -12.90
CA GLU A 83 -6.92 -18.60 -11.95
C GLU A 83 -7.32 -18.29 -10.50
N ARG A 84 -8.49 -17.67 -10.29
CA ARG A 84 -8.95 -17.17 -8.99
C ARG A 84 -7.88 -16.32 -8.32
N THR A 85 -7.35 -15.35 -9.06
CA THR A 85 -6.35 -14.39 -8.57
C THR A 85 -6.77 -12.96 -8.88
N ALA A 86 -6.21 -12.00 -8.15
CA ALA A 86 -6.34 -10.59 -8.46
C ALA A 86 -5.02 -9.86 -8.30
N TRP A 87 -4.75 -8.96 -9.23
CA TRP A 87 -3.79 -7.88 -9.03
C TRP A 87 -4.52 -6.62 -8.56
N VAL A 88 -4.00 -5.99 -7.51
CA VAL A 88 -4.53 -4.73 -7.00
C VAL A 88 -3.39 -3.74 -6.75
N GLU A 89 -3.59 -2.50 -7.15
CA GLU A 89 -2.70 -1.39 -6.78
C GLU A 89 -2.93 -0.99 -5.33
N THR A 90 -1.85 -0.70 -4.63
CA THR A 90 -1.86 -0.54 -3.16
C THR A 90 -2.53 0.74 -2.65
N GLY A 91 -2.91 1.64 -3.54
CA GLY A 91 -3.74 2.80 -3.23
C GLY A 91 -5.24 2.50 -3.11
N ALA A 92 -5.70 1.34 -3.60
CA ALA A 92 -7.07 0.87 -3.38
C ALA A 92 -7.34 0.64 -1.89
N ASN A 93 -8.59 0.80 -1.48
CA ASN A 93 -9.04 0.45 -0.14
C ASN A 93 -9.73 -0.92 -0.08
N ALA A 94 -9.94 -1.42 1.13
CA ALA A 94 -10.52 -2.74 1.37
C ALA A 94 -11.96 -2.86 0.85
N LEU A 95 -12.76 -1.77 0.90
CA LEU A 95 -14.12 -1.75 0.39
C LEU A 95 -14.14 -1.92 -1.12
N GLU A 96 -13.37 -1.09 -1.85
CA GLU A 96 -13.28 -1.14 -3.32
C GLU A 96 -12.85 -2.54 -3.79
N PHE A 97 -11.86 -3.13 -3.11
CA PHE A 97 -11.38 -4.46 -3.48
C PHE A 97 -12.42 -5.54 -3.16
N THR A 98 -13.05 -5.49 -1.97
CA THR A 98 -14.08 -6.45 -1.56
C THR A 98 -15.30 -6.38 -2.47
N GLU A 99 -15.81 -5.19 -2.77
CA GLU A 99 -16.95 -5.02 -3.70
C GLU A 99 -16.63 -5.54 -5.10
N THR A 100 -15.39 -5.32 -5.57
CA THR A 100 -14.98 -5.81 -6.89
C THR A 100 -14.90 -7.34 -6.90
N THR A 101 -14.27 -7.97 -5.93
CA THR A 101 -14.13 -9.44 -5.89
C THR A 101 -15.45 -10.15 -5.64
N THR A 102 -16.34 -9.62 -4.81
CA THR A 102 -17.64 -10.24 -4.50
C THR A 102 -18.61 -10.27 -5.67
N ARG A 103 -18.49 -9.36 -6.66
CA ARG A 103 -19.25 -9.42 -7.92
C ARG A 103 -18.94 -10.69 -8.72
N HIS A 104 -17.76 -11.28 -8.51
CA HIS A 104 -17.31 -12.54 -9.12
C HIS A 104 -17.50 -13.74 -8.17
N GLY A 105 -18.19 -13.56 -7.03
CA GLY A 105 -18.36 -14.63 -6.03
C GLY A 105 -17.06 -15.00 -5.31
N LEU A 106 -16.06 -14.13 -5.32
CA LEU A 106 -14.73 -14.36 -4.77
C LEU A 106 -14.43 -13.38 -3.63
N VAL A 107 -13.50 -13.73 -2.72
CA VAL A 107 -13.16 -12.91 -1.55
C VAL A 107 -11.70 -13.07 -1.14
N VAL A 108 -11.16 -12.01 -0.55
CA VAL A 108 -9.96 -12.03 0.33
C VAL A 108 -10.37 -11.43 1.68
N GLY A 109 -9.88 -12.00 2.77
CA GLY A 109 -10.13 -11.47 4.12
C GLY A 109 -9.34 -10.19 4.37
N PHE A 110 -10.04 -9.07 4.57
CA PHE A 110 -9.47 -7.83 5.11
C PHE A 110 -9.99 -7.57 6.53
N GLY A 111 -9.58 -6.46 7.14
CA GLY A 111 -10.05 -6.03 8.45
C GLY A 111 -11.56 -5.74 8.50
N ASP A 112 -11.95 -4.88 9.43
CA ASP A 112 -13.35 -4.49 9.71
C ASP A 112 -13.72 -3.11 9.13
N SER A 113 -12.74 -2.37 8.63
CA SER A 113 -12.94 -1.02 8.08
C SER A 113 -12.67 -0.99 6.57
N GLY A 114 -13.68 -0.58 5.80
CA GLY A 114 -13.59 -0.50 4.35
C GLY A 114 -12.61 0.57 3.83
N SER A 115 -12.36 1.63 4.62
CA SER A 115 -11.45 2.72 4.23
C SER A 115 -9.96 2.40 4.43
N VAL A 116 -9.63 1.27 5.05
CA VAL A 116 -8.25 0.81 5.20
C VAL A 116 -7.62 0.55 3.83
N GLY A 117 -6.40 1.06 3.61
CA GLY A 117 -5.67 0.81 2.37
C GLY A 117 -5.16 -0.62 2.28
N VAL A 118 -5.40 -1.26 1.13
CA VAL A 118 -4.99 -2.64 0.85
C VAL A 118 -3.50 -2.86 1.10
N GLY A 119 -2.65 -1.90 0.71
CA GLY A 119 -1.21 -1.98 0.90
C GLY A 119 -0.82 -2.11 2.37
N GLY A 120 -1.26 -1.16 3.21
CA GLY A 120 -0.87 -1.11 4.61
C GLY A 120 -1.34 -2.31 5.41
N ILE A 121 -2.60 -2.72 5.27
CA ILE A 121 -3.14 -3.87 6.01
C ILE A 121 -2.46 -5.17 5.61
N THR A 122 -2.18 -5.37 4.33
CA THR A 122 -1.53 -6.60 3.84
C THR A 122 -0.11 -6.72 4.37
N LEU A 123 0.69 -5.65 4.24
CA LEU A 123 2.10 -5.67 4.67
C LEU A 123 2.25 -5.79 6.19
N GLY A 124 1.22 -5.42 6.95
CA GLY A 124 1.15 -5.62 8.40
C GLY A 124 0.57 -6.96 8.86
N GLY A 125 0.17 -7.82 7.91
CA GLY A 125 -0.45 -9.12 8.18
C GLY A 125 -1.95 -9.15 7.86
N GLY A 126 -2.73 -8.28 8.46
CA GLY A 126 -4.18 -8.15 8.23
C GLY A 126 -5.03 -9.20 8.93
N ILE A 127 -5.75 -8.78 9.96
CA ILE A 127 -6.71 -9.61 10.70
C ILE A 127 -8.12 -9.11 10.38
N GLY A 128 -9.01 -10.01 9.96
CA GLY A 128 -10.39 -9.67 9.64
C GLY A 128 -11.36 -10.77 10.02
N PHE A 129 -12.64 -10.59 9.69
CA PHE A 129 -13.72 -11.54 10.05
C PHE A 129 -13.51 -12.95 9.49
N LEU A 130 -12.80 -13.09 8.39
CA LEU A 130 -12.54 -14.38 7.73
C LEU A 130 -11.24 -15.06 8.19
N VAL A 131 -10.52 -14.51 9.16
CA VAL A 131 -9.20 -15.00 9.59
C VAL A 131 -9.21 -16.47 10.02
N ARG A 132 -10.27 -16.94 10.67
CA ARG A 132 -10.38 -18.35 11.12
C ARG A 132 -10.59 -19.32 9.96
N LYS A 133 -11.06 -18.84 8.82
CA LYS A 133 -11.31 -19.65 7.62
C LYS A 133 -10.19 -19.55 6.59
N LEU A 134 -9.66 -18.36 6.39
CA LEU A 134 -8.76 -18.03 5.27
C LEU A 134 -7.34 -17.65 5.72
N GLY A 135 -7.08 -17.56 7.03
CA GLY A 135 -5.83 -17.01 7.56
C GLY A 135 -5.80 -15.49 7.54
N LEU A 136 -4.64 -14.91 7.73
CA LEU A 136 -4.39 -13.48 7.62
C LEU A 136 -4.54 -13.01 6.16
N THR A 137 -4.77 -11.72 5.94
CA THR A 137 -4.78 -11.15 4.57
C THR A 137 -3.51 -11.52 3.80
N ILE A 138 -2.37 -11.47 4.48
CA ILE A 138 -1.05 -11.74 3.91
C ILE A 138 -0.86 -13.22 3.51
N ASP A 139 -1.62 -14.15 4.08
CA ASP A 139 -1.55 -15.58 3.74
C ASP A 139 -2.14 -15.86 2.35
N SER A 140 -2.98 -14.95 1.85
CA SER A 140 -3.50 -15.00 0.49
C SER A 140 -2.57 -14.32 -0.55
N LEU A 141 -1.45 -13.69 -0.12
CA LEU A 141 -0.55 -12.99 -1.01
C LEU A 141 0.31 -13.98 -1.82
N LEU A 142 0.29 -13.84 -3.14
CA LEU A 142 1.04 -14.66 -4.11
C LEU A 142 2.27 -13.96 -4.66
N GLY A 143 2.28 -12.62 -4.68
CA GLY A 143 3.37 -11.83 -5.20
C GLY A 143 3.12 -10.33 -5.07
N ALA A 144 4.11 -9.52 -5.36
CA ALA A 144 4.02 -8.07 -5.30
C ALA A 144 4.95 -7.40 -6.31
N GLU A 145 4.67 -6.14 -6.60
CA GLU A 145 5.58 -5.22 -7.27
C GLU A 145 6.09 -4.19 -6.26
N VAL A 146 7.41 -4.06 -6.17
CA VAL A 146 8.09 -3.25 -5.16
C VAL A 146 9.10 -2.31 -5.82
N VAL A 147 9.09 -1.04 -5.45
CA VAL A 147 10.19 -0.12 -5.76
C VAL A 147 11.10 -0.01 -4.54
N THR A 148 12.32 -0.51 -4.66
CA THR A 148 13.31 -0.50 -3.58
C THR A 148 14.00 0.86 -3.44
N ALA A 149 14.73 1.09 -2.35
CA ALA A 149 15.37 2.37 -2.05
C ALA A 149 16.42 2.80 -3.10
N ASP A 150 16.94 1.85 -3.88
CA ASP A 150 17.84 2.12 -5.03
C ASP A 150 17.07 2.58 -6.30
N GLY A 151 15.74 2.74 -6.20
CA GLY A 151 14.85 3.14 -7.30
C GLY A 151 14.50 2.00 -8.27
N ARG A 152 14.92 0.76 -8.01
CA ARG A 152 14.61 -0.37 -8.90
C ARG A 152 13.20 -0.91 -8.65
N HIS A 153 12.46 -1.09 -9.73
CA HIS A 153 11.18 -1.80 -9.72
C HIS A 153 11.43 -3.31 -9.81
N ARG A 154 10.85 -4.08 -8.87
CA ARG A 154 11.03 -5.53 -8.76
C ARG A 154 9.69 -6.21 -8.67
N HIS A 155 9.54 -7.31 -9.42
CA HIS A 155 8.49 -8.28 -9.19
C HIS A 155 9.00 -9.32 -8.19
N VAL A 156 8.27 -9.57 -7.12
CA VAL A 156 8.66 -10.47 -6.03
C VAL A 156 7.56 -11.50 -5.77
N ASP A 157 7.96 -12.75 -5.64
CA ASP A 157 7.09 -13.89 -5.32
C ASP A 157 7.91 -15.02 -4.67
N ALA A 158 7.35 -16.23 -4.55
CA ALA A 158 8.04 -17.37 -3.96
C ALA A 158 9.30 -17.81 -4.72
N ASP A 159 9.38 -17.52 -6.04
CA ASP A 159 10.46 -17.94 -6.92
C ASP A 159 11.39 -16.78 -7.28
N ARG A 160 10.88 -15.55 -7.27
CA ARG A 160 11.61 -14.32 -7.65
C ARG A 160 11.82 -13.44 -6.45
N HIS A 161 13.09 -13.24 -6.07
CA HIS A 161 13.44 -12.47 -4.86
C HIS A 161 12.70 -12.97 -3.61
N PRO A 162 12.77 -14.28 -3.30
CA PRO A 162 11.98 -14.88 -2.23
C PRO A 162 12.29 -14.30 -0.84
N ASP A 163 13.51 -13.84 -0.63
CA ASP A 163 13.95 -13.12 0.56
C ASP A 163 13.20 -11.78 0.75
N LEU A 164 13.09 -10.99 -0.32
CA LEU A 164 12.33 -9.73 -0.31
C LEU A 164 10.82 -10.01 -0.18
N PHE A 165 10.30 -11.03 -0.86
CA PHE A 165 8.91 -11.45 -0.73
C PHE A 165 8.58 -11.89 0.71
N TRP A 166 9.47 -12.63 1.35
CA TRP A 166 9.34 -12.98 2.76
C TRP A 166 9.37 -11.72 3.65
N ALA A 167 10.32 -10.80 3.42
CA ALA A 167 10.53 -9.61 4.24
C ALA A 167 9.33 -8.66 4.23
N ILE A 168 8.68 -8.44 3.08
CA ILE A 168 7.50 -7.57 2.98
C ILE A 168 6.24 -8.20 3.62
N ARG A 169 6.26 -9.50 3.91
CA ARG A 169 5.16 -10.22 4.55
C ARG A 169 5.24 -10.10 6.08
N GLY A 170 4.84 -8.93 6.59
CA GLY A 170 4.86 -8.58 8.01
C GLY A 170 5.93 -7.56 8.40
N GLY A 171 6.95 -7.34 7.57
CA GLY A 171 8.01 -6.36 7.83
C GLY A 171 7.64 -4.91 7.47
N GLY A 172 6.43 -4.67 6.96
CA GLY A 172 5.92 -3.34 6.67
C GLY A 172 6.69 -2.60 5.57
N GLY A 173 6.80 -1.28 5.71
CA GLY A 173 7.40 -0.38 4.70
C GLY A 173 8.93 -0.30 4.69
N ASN A 174 9.64 -1.17 5.43
CA ASN A 174 11.10 -1.06 5.59
C ASN A 174 11.91 -1.49 4.34
N PHE A 175 11.28 -2.15 3.38
CA PHE A 175 11.97 -2.81 2.25
C PHE A 175 11.72 -2.12 0.90
N GLY A 176 10.85 -1.13 0.87
CA GLY A 176 10.49 -0.38 -0.33
C GLY A 176 9.02 0.02 -0.40
N VAL A 177 8.65 0.64 -1.49
CA VAL A 177 7.28 1.04 -1.80
C VAL A 177 6.62 -0.08 -2.60
N VAL A 178 5.68 -0.78 -2.00
CA VAL A 178 4.88 -1.80 -2.70
C VAL A 178 3.79 -1.08 -3.49
N THR A 179 3.78 -1.27 -4.80
CA THR A 179 2.87 -0.59 -5.73
C THR A 179 1.70 -1.46 -6.15
N ARG A 180 1.89 -2.79 -6.24
CA ARG A 180 0.84 -3.77 -6.56
C ARG A 180 1.01 -5.05 -5.74
N LEU A 181 -0.10 -5.70 -5.46
CA LEU A 181 -0.19 -6.97 -4.75
C LEU A 181 -0.99 -7.97 -5.58
N ARG A 182 -0.52 -9.23 -5.65
CA ARG A 182 -1.25 -10.33 -6.26
C ARG A 182 -1.82 -11.24 -5.18
N PHE A 183 -3.12 -11.40 -5.16
CA PHE A 183 -3.81 -12.25 -4.20
C PHE A 183 -4.36 -13.52 -4.84
N ARG A 184 -4.37 -14.61 -4.06
CA ARG A 184 -5.29 -15.72 -4.25
C ARG A 184 -6.67 -15.26 -3.78
N LEU A 185 -7.69 -15.58 -4.55
CA LEU A 185 -9.10 -15.38 -4.21
C LEU A 185 -9.75 -16.70 -3.79
N HIS A 186 -10.66 -16.62 -2.86
CA HIS A 186 -11.34 -17.76 -2.25
C HIS A 186 -12.81 -17.79 -2.58
#